data_6b481b2a22a30f0cf88922a034e5538c
#
_entry.id   6b481b2a22a30f0cf88922a034e5538c
#
_cell.length_a   1.000
_cell.length_b   1.000
_cell.length_c   1.000
_cell.angle_alpha   90.00
_cell.angle_beta   90.00
_cell.angle_gamma   90.00
#
_symmetry.space_group_name_H-M   'P 1'
#
loop_
_entity.id
_entity.type
_entity.pdbx_description
1 polymer ?
#
loop_
_entity_poly.entity_id
_entity_poly.type
_entity_poly.pdbx_seq_one_letter_code
_entity_poly.pdbx_strand_id
1 'polypeptide(L)'
;MLNKIVESCRYLLNNYSEAQDCKNYLDSRLSAQSQELFEFGYFPNLNNIDSLVSLVGENSLLENNLLYTRDIEDSLFPRKIKFSFFEYHPLIMPYKDVYGNVIALIGRSLLSDSERSKNKIFKYKNTPFNKSKHLFGLFENKKDILEKGCVFIVEGQFDVIKAVQHGFKNVVCLGGSDMSAAQFALITRYTNNLCILLDNDEAGNKARKKISEKYGDHAYITNFYLPEPYKDIDEFLSSNKYEDLSFVIKD
;
A
#
# COMPACT_ATOMS: atom_id res chain seq x y z
N MET A 1 2.62 18.66 5.43
CA MET A 1 2.64 18.15 6.83
C MET A 1 2.89 16.64 6.87
N LEU A 2 2.14 15.82 6.13
CA LEU A 2 2.36 14.36 6.07
C LEU A 2 3.78 13.95 5.64
N ASN A 3 4.43 14.67 4.72
CA ASN A 3 5.81 14.39 4.30
C ASN A 3 6.79 14.36 5.48
N LYS A 4 6.71 15.36 6.39
CA LYS A 4 7.57 15.38 7.59
C LYS A 4 7.33 14.17 8.50
N ILE A 5 6.08 13.73 8.61
CA ILE A 5 5.74 12.52 9.40
C ILE A 5 6.34 11.27 8.73
N VAL A 6 6.24 11.15 7.40
CA VAL A 6 6.87 10.04 6.64
C VAL A 6 8.38 10.04 6.85
N GLU A 7 9.06 11.18 6.68
CA GLU A 7 10.50 11.31 6.89
C GLU A 7 10.91 10.92 8.31
N SER A 8 10.14 11.35 9.32
CA SER A 8 10.40 11.00 10.72
C SER A 8 10.18 9.50 10.97
N CYS A 9 9.15 8.90 10.40
CA CYS A 9 8.93 7.45 10.51
C CYS A 9 10.02 6.64 9.79
N ARG A 10 10.54 7.13 8.66
CA ARG A 10 11.71 6.53 7.97
C ARG A 10 12.98 6.63 8.85
N TYR A 11 13.19 7.78 9.47
CA TYR A 11 14.29 7.96 10.41
C TYR A 11 14.18 6.96 11.58
N LEU A 12 12.99 6.81 12.18
CA LEU A 12 12.76 5.85 13.26
C LEU A 12 12.96 4.40 12.80
N LEU A 13 12.51 4.02 11.60
CA LEU A 13 12.73 2.68 11.05
C LEU A 13 14.22 2.33 11.00
N ASN A 14 15.06 3.28 10.66
CA ASN A 14 16.50 3.04 10.48
C ASN A 14 17.33 3.17 11.77
N ASN A 15 16.85 3.90 12.77
CA ASN A 15 17.66 4.30 13.92
C ASN A 15 17.08 3.88 15.28
N TYR A 16 15.88 3.31 15.33
CA TYR A 16 15.19 2.99 16.58
C TYR A 16 15.14 1.49 16.81
N SER A 17 15.52 1.03 18.02
CA SER A 17 15.57 -0.40 18.36
C SER A 17 14.21 -1.08 18.30
N GLU A 18 13.14 -0.36 18.66
CA GLU A 18 11.78 -0.85 18.66
C GLU A 18 11.21 -1.07 17.24
N ALA A 19 11.89 -0.55 16.21
CA ALA A 19 11.54 -0.77 14.82
C ALA A 19 12.12 -2.09 14.25
N GLN A 20 12.86 -2.86 15.03
CA GLN A 20 13.62 -4.03 14.55
C GLN A 20 12.71 -5.07 13.87
N ASP A 21 11.51 -5.32 14.39
CA ASP A 21 10.57 -6.27 13.77
C ASP A 21 10.10 -5.79 12.39
N CYS A 22 9.85 -4.47 12.24
CA CYS A 22 9.52 -3.88 10.95
C CYS A 22 10.69 -4.02 9.96
N LYS A 23 11.90 -3.78 10.42
CA LYS A 23 13.11 -3.91 9.61
C LYS A 23 13.35 -5.36 9.18
N ASN A 24 13.29 -6.30 10.10
CA ASN A 24 13.41 -7.73 9.80
C ASN A 24 12.36 -8.20 8.81
N TYR A 25 11.11 -7.74 8.98
CA TYR A 25 10.03 -8.04 8.03
C TYR A 25 10.34 -7.52 6.62
N LEU A 26 10.78 -6.27 6.50
CA LEU A 26 11.13 -5.68 5.20
C LEU A 26 12.31 -6.38 4.56
N ASP A 27 13.39 -6.60 5.31
CA ASP A 27 14.63 -7.21 4.82
C ASP A 27 14.41 -8.66 4.33
N SER A 28 13.46 -9.38 4.95
CA SER A 28 13.07 -10.71 4.51
C SER A 28 12.28 -10.74 3.20
N ARG A 29 11.73 -9.60 2.76
CA ARG A 29 10.79 -9.54 1.62
C ARG A 29 11.22 -8.62 0.50
N LEU A 30 11.92 -7.54 0.81
CA LEU A 30 12.18 -6.45 -0.13
C LEU A 30 13.66 -6.07 -0.14
N SER A 31 14.16 -5.73 -1.31
CA SER A 31 15.48 -5.13 -1.46
C SER A 31 15.52 -3.73 -0.82
N ALA A 32 16.70 -3.30 -0.37
CA ALA A 32 16.90 -1.96 0.18
C ALA A 32 16.47 -0.85 -0.80
N GLN A 33 16.68 -1.05 -2.11
CA GLN A 33 16.25 -0.11 -3.14
C GLN A 33 14.72 0.02 -3.19
N SER A 34 13.98 -1.08 -3.06
CA SER A 34 12.50 -1.04 -3.04
C SER A 34 11.98 -0.41 -1.76
N GLN A 35 12.62 -0.70 -0.62
CA GLN A 35 12.27 -0.08 0.66
C GLN A 35 12.44 1.45 0.60
N GLU A 36 13.53 1.92 0.00
CA GLU A 36 13.82 3.35 -0.19
C GLU A 36 12.83 4.02 -1.16
N LEU A 37 12.56 3.39 -2.31
CA LEU A 37 11.66 3.92 -3.34
C LEU A 37 10.23 4.12 -2.81
N PHE A 38 9.74 3.18 -2.02
CA PHE A 38 8.40 3.23 -1.45
C PHE A 38 8.34 3.84 -0.04
N GLU A 39 9.47 4.40 0.43
CA GLU A 39 9.58 5.22 1.64
C GLU A 39 8.97 4.58 2.90
N PHE A 40 9.28 3.31 3.14
CA PHE A 40 8.81 2.62 4.34
C PHE A 40 9.31 3.28 5.62
N GLY A 41 8.45 3.32 6.64
CA GLY A 41 8.74 3.88 7.94
C GLY A 41 8.17 3.07 9.09
N TYR A 42 8.64 3.36 10.30
CA TYR A 42 8.11 2.81 11.54
C TYR A 42 7.25 3.86 12.24
N PHE A 43 6.01 3.51 12.54
CA PHE A 43 5.11 4.31 13.36
C PHE A 43 5.01 3.66 14.75
N PRO A 44 5.48 4.35 15.82
CA PRO A 44 5.47 3.80 17.18
C PRO A 44 4.05 3.57 17.71
N ASN A 45 3.86 2.54 18.53
CA ASN A 45 2.66 2.38 19.35
C ASN A 45 2.64 3.44 20.46
N LEU A 46 1.56 3.50 21.24
CA LEU A 46 1.41 4.50 22.30
C LEU A 46 2.52 4.48 23.35
N ASN A 47 3.08 3.31 23.67
CA ASN A 47 4.14 3.20 24.67
C ASN A 47 5.44 3.88 24.22
N ASN A 48 5.66 3.98 22.93
CA ASN A 48 6.89 4.52 22.32
C ASN A 48 6.62 5.78 21.49
N ILE A 49 5.41 6.34 21.53
CA ILE A 49 4.97 7.45 20.68
C ILE A 49 5.79 8.73 20.88
N ASP A 50 6.37 8.91 22.05
CA ASP A 50 7.17 10.09 22.38
C ASP A 50 8.39 10.24 21.47
N SER A 51 8.90 9.15 20.93
CA SER A 51 9.96 9.18 19.91
C SER A 51 9.54 9.91 18.64
N LEU A 52 8.32 9.68 18.17
CA LEU A 52 7.76 10.37 17.00
C LEU A 52 7.31 11.79 17.36
N VAL A 53 6.69 11.97 18.54
CA VAL A 53 6.26 13.28 19.05
C VAL A 53 7.45 14.25 19.13
N SER A 54 8.62 13.78 19.58
CA SER A 54 9.84 14.61 19.65
C SER A 54 10.31 15.13 18.29
N LEU A 55 10.04 14.41 17.20
CA LEU A 55 10.47 14.75 15.84
C LEU A 55 9.46 15.67 15.11
N VAL A 56 8.15 15.42 15.30
CA VAL A 56 7.11 16.12 14.52
C VAL A 56 6.21 17.04 15.34
N GLY A 57 6.24 16.91 16.66
CA GLY A 57 5.34 17.59 17.59
C GLY A 57 3.98 16.87 17.73
N GLU A 58 3.42 16.87 18.94
CA GLU A 58 2.14 16.22 19.25
C GLU A 58 0.99 16.82 18.43
N ASN A 59 0.94 18.15 18.30
CA ASN A 59 -0.10 18.85 17.54
C ASN A 59 -0.14 18.38 16.07
N SER A 60 1.02 18.12 15.46
CA SER A 60 1.10 17.62 14.09
C SER A 60 0.42 16.25 13.95
N LEU A 61 0.55 15.38 14.94
CA LEU A 61 -0.09 14.08 14.94
C LEU A 61 -1.61 14.18 15.19
N LEU A 62 -2.04 15.09 16.07
CA LEU A 62 -3.45 15.36 16.35
C LEU A 62 -4.16 15.95 15.12
N GLU A 63 -3.59 16.97 14.50
CA GLU A 63 -4.13 17.61 13.30
C GLU A 63 -4.27 16.66 12.09
N ASN A 64 -3.41 15.65 12.01
CA ASN A 64 -3.48 14.62 10.96
C ASN A 64 -4.28 13.37 11.40
N ASN A 65 -4.96 13.41 12.55
CA ASN A 65 -5.74 12.30 13.12
C ASN A 65 -4.92 11.00 13.31
N LEU A 66 -3.62 11.13 13.57
CA LEU A 66 -2.71 10.02 13.88
C LEU A 66 -2.62 9.74 15.38
N LEU A 67 -2.90 10.76 16.18
CA LEU A 67 -3.22 10.68 17.60
C LEU A 67 -4.60 11.30 17.84
N TYR A 68 -5.33 10.81 18.81
CA TYR A 68 -6.57 11.40 19.28
C TYR A 68 -6.75 11.13 20.76
N THR A 69 -7.53 11.98 21.43
CA THR A 69 -7.85 11.88 22.84
C THR A 69 -9.35 11.67 23.02
N ARG A 70 -9.73 10.86 23.98
CA ARG A 70 -11.11 10.71 24.42
C ARG A 70 -11.19 11.08 25.88
N ASP A 71 -12.14 11.95 26.22
CA ASP A 71 -12.50 12.20 27.61
C ASP A 71 -13.30 11.00 28.15
N ILE A 72 -12.85 10.45 29.24
CA ILE A 72 -13.61 9.47 30.00
C ILE A 72 -14.20 10.20 31.20
N GLU A 73 -15.49 10.41 31.14
CA GLU A 73 -16.28 10.88 32.28
C GLU A 73 -16.48 9.72 33.27
N ASP A 74 -15.43 9.41 34.01
CA ASP A 74 -15.58 8.59 35.20
C ASP A 74 -16.03 9.53 36.34
N SER A 75 -17.04 9.13 37.09
CA SER A 75 -17.76 9.97 38.06
C SER A 75 -16.92 10.59 39.19
N LEU A 76 -15.66 10.14 39.33
CA LEU A 76 -14.76 10.61 40.38
C LEU A 76 -13.52 11.35 39.85
N PHE A 77 -13.01 11.01 38.65
CA PHE A 77 -11.80 11.61 38.07
C PHE A 77 -11.85 11.67 36.53
N PRO A 78 -12.29 12.80 35.95
CA PRO A 78 -12.21 12.97 34.48
C PRO A 78 -10.77 12.84 34.00
N ARG A 79 -10.53 11.93 33.06
CA ARG A 79 -9.20 11.71 32.49
C ARG A 79 -9.25 11.63 30.96
N LYS A 80 -8.21 12.12 30.32
CA LYS A 80 -8.02 11.98 28.88
C LYS A 80 -7.20 10.73 28.59
N ILE A 81 -7.74 9.85 27.75
CA ILE A 81 -6.98 8.71 27.22
C ILE A 81 -6.57 9.03 25.81
N LYS A 82 -5.27 8.83 25.52
CA LYS A 82 -4.70 8.93 24.17
C LYS A 82 -4.89 7.62 23.43
N PHE A 83 -5.08 7.72 22.12
CA PHE A 83 -5.14 6.59 21.19
C PHE A 83 -4.26 6.87 20.00
N SER A 84 -3.56 5.84 19.51
CA SER A 84 -2.82 5.89 18.27
C SER A 84 -3.65 5.34 17.11
N PHE A 85 -3.65 6.03 15.97
CA PHE A 85 -4.31 5.52 14.77
C PHE A 85 -3.68 4.21 14.30
N PHE A 86 -2.35 4.09 14.35
CA PHE A 86 -1.59 2.93 13.89
C PHE A 86 -1.11 2.00 15.03
N GLU A 87 -1.82 1.92 16.15
CA GLU A 87 -1.42 1.13 17.34
C GLU A 87 -0.96 -0.30 17.03
N TYR A 88 -1.62 -0.96 16.06
CA TYR A 88 -1.31 -2.33 15.65
C TYR A 88 -0.74 -2.42 14.22
N HIS A 89 -0.34 -1.29 13.64
CA HIS A 89 0.13 -1.20 12.25
C HIS A 89 1.44 -0.41 12.18
N PRO A 90 2.51 -0.94 12.79
CA PRO A 90 3.76 -0.19 12.98
C PRO A 90 4.52 0.06 11.68
N LEU A 91 4.34 -0.77 10.65
CA LEU A 91 5.00 -0.58 9.36
C LEU A 91 4.14 0.30 8.48
N ILE A 92 4.62 1.50 8.19
CA ILE A 92 3.90 2.44 7.33
C ILE A 92 4.60 2.67 6.01
N MET A 93 3.81 3.04 4.99
CA MET A 93 4.27 3.58 3.71
C MET A 93 3.34 4.72 3.27
N PRO A 94 3.85 5.74 2.55
CA PRO A 94 3.03 6.82 2.03
C PRO A 94 2.17 6.34 0.85
N TYR A 95 0.98 6.89 0.75
CA TYR A 95 0.18 6.87 -0.47
C TYR A 95 0.35 8.22 -1.16
N LYS A 96 0.88 8.24 -2.37
CA LYS A 96 1.14 9.46 -3.12
C LYS A 96 0.10 9.68 -4.22
N ASP A 97 -0.20 10.94 -4.49
CA ASP A 97 -0.92 11.32 -5.70
C ASP A 97 0.01 11.28 -6.93
N VAL A 98 -0.54 11.58 -8.11
CA VAL A 98 0.21 11.56 -9.37
C VAL A 98 1.35 12.61 -9.43
N TYR A 99 1.33 13.59 -8.55
CA TYR A 99 2.36 14.64 -8.44
C TYR A 99 3.44 14.31 -7.41
N GLY A 100 3.27 13.26 -6.61
CA GLY A 100 4.19 12.85 -5.56
C GLY A 100 3.86 13.42 -4.18
N ASN A 101 2.72 14.10 -4.03
CA ASN A 101 2.29 14.58 -2.72
C ASN A 101 1.79 13.40 -1.89
N VAL A 102 2.22 13.30 -0.63
CA VAL A 102 1.68 12.31 0.30
C VAL A 102 0.26 12.74 0.71
N ILE A 103 -0.72 11.93 0.32
CA ILE A 103 -2.15 12.16 0.56
C ILE A 103 -2.73 11.28 1.65
N ALA A 104 -2.05 10.17 1.97
CA ALA A 104 -2.43 9.25 3.03
C ALA A 104 -1.24 8.44 3.51
N LEU A 105 -1.39 7.78 4.64
CA LEU A 105 -0.48 6.77 5.15
C LEU A 105 -1.19 5.42 5.16
N ILE A 106 -0.47 4.39 4.74
CA ILE A 106 -0.89 2.99 4.81
C ILE A 106 -0.11 2.35 5.94
N GLY A 107 -0.80 1.82 6.95
CA GLY A 107 -0.19 1.02 8.00
C GLY A 107 -0.41 -0.47 7.77
N ARG A 108 0.63 -1.28 7.94
CA ARG A 108 0.59 -2.74 7.89
C ARG A 108 0.80 -3.33 9.27
N SER A 109 -0.09 -4.23 9.67
CA SER A 109 0.08 -5.05 10.87
C SER A 109 1.07 -6.18 10.59
N LEU A 110 1.99 -6.42 11.54
CA LEU A 110 2.94 -7.54 11.52
C LEU A 110 2.46 -8.75 12.33
N LEU A 111 1.27 -8.65 12.94
CA LEU A 111 0.64 -9.75 13.62
C LEU A 111 0.28 -10.89 12.65
N SER A 112 0.35 -12.12 13.11
CA SER A 112 -0.08 -13.30 12.36
C SER A 112 -1.58 -13.24 12.03
N ASP A 113 -2.02 -14.02 11.04
CA ASP A 113 -3.44 -14.06 10.65
C ASP A 113 -4.33 -14.52 11.79
N SER A 114 -3.87 -15.45 12.62
CA SER A 114 -4.58 -15.93 13.81
C SER A 114 -4.75 -14.83 14.88
N GLU A 115 -3.69 -14.07 15.16
CA GLU A 115 -3.72 -12.95 16.11
C GLU A 115 -4.61 -11.81 15.60
N ARG A 116 -4.51 -11.48 14.30
CA ARG A 116 -5.35 -10.45 13.69
C ARG A 116 -6.83 -10.83 13.73
N SER A 117 -7.16 -12.08 13.41
CA SER A 117 -8.54 -12.60 13.46
C SER A 117 -9.09 -12.56 14.87
N LYS A 118 -8.32 -13.04 15.87
CA LYS A 118 -8.70 -13.04 17.28
C LYS A 118 -9.00 -11.62 17.81
N ASN A 119 -8.19 -10.64 17.40
CA ASN A 119 -8.28 -9.26 17.88
C ASN A 119 -9.08 -8.35 16.95
N LYS A 120 -9.65 -8.86 15.85
CA LYS A 120 -10.38 -8.10 14.82
C LYS A 120 -9.55 -6.98 14.21
N ILE A 121 -8.24 -7.23 13.99
CA ILE A 121 -7.29 -6.29 13.41
C ILE A 121 -7.16 -6.58 11.91
N PHE A 122 -7.37 -5.58 11.07
CA PHE A 122 -7.13 -5.70 9.63
C PHE A 122 -5.64 -5.80 9.31
N LYS A 123 -5.28 -6.48 8.23
CA LYS A 123 -3.90 -6.57 7.72
C LYS A 123 -3.34 -5.19 7.38
N TYR A 124 -4.18 -4.33 6.81
CA TYR A 124 -3.85 -2.95 6.46
C TYR A 124 -4.85 -1.96 7.07
N LYS A 125 -4.36 -0.78 7.42
CA LYS A 125 -5.14 0.36 7.87
C LYS A 125 -4.64 1.63 7.18
N ASN A 126 -5.54 2.37 6.55
CA ASN A 126 -5.19 3.60 5.85
C ASN A 126 -5.75 4.81 6.60
N THR A 127 -5.01 5.91 6.61
CA THR A 127 -5.63 7.19 6.97
C THR A 127 -6.74 7.53 5.97
N PRO A 128 -7.76 8.32 6.35
CA PRO A 128 -8.86 8.63 5.46
C PRO A 128 -8.41 9.39 4.20
N PHE A 129 -8.75 8.87 3.02
CA PHE A 129 -8.59 9.56 1.74
C PHE A 129 -9.56 8.96 0.70
N ASN A 130 -9.77 9.66 -0.42
CA ASN A 130 -10.63 9.15 -1.48
C ASN A 130 -9.85 8.19 -2.41
N LYS A 131 -9.73 6.92 -1.99
CA LYS A 131 -8.99 5.88 -2.72
C LYS A 131 -9.45 5.73 -4.18
N SER A 132 -10.74 5.95 -4.46
CA SER A 132 -11.28 5.81 -5.82
C SER A 132 -10.76 6.84 -6.84
N LYS A 133 -10.03 7.86 -6.40
CA LYS A 133 -9.43 8.89 -7.26
C LYS A 133 -7.93 8.71 -7.47
N HIS A 134 -7.32 7.71 -6.88
CA HIS A 134 -5.88 7.54 -6.88
C HIS A 134 -5.49 6.09 -7.18
N LEU A 135 -4.24 5.90 -7.60
CA LEU A 135 -3.65 4.59 -7.87
C LEU A 135 -2.29 4.52 -7.17
N PHE A 136 -2.10 3.49 -6.36
CA PHE A 136 -0.81 3.27 -5.72
C PHE A 136 0.24 2.85 -6.75
N GLY A 137 1.44 3.40 -6.67
CA GLY A 137 2.53 3.15 -7.60
C GLY A 137 2.50 4.01 -8.86
N LEU A 138 1.44 4.80 -9.11
CA LEU A 138 1.37 5.61 -10.32
C LEU A 138 2.44 6.71 -10.35
N PHE A 139 2.71 7.37 -9.23
CA PHE A 139 3.75 8.39 -9.17
C PHE A 139 5.12 7.82 -9.52
N GLU A 140 5.47 6.70 -8.90
CA GLU A 140 6.75 6.01 -9.06
C GLU A 140 6.92 5.47 -10.49
N ASN A 141 5.84 4.99 -11.10
CA ASN A 141 5.87 4.16 -12.31
C ASN A 141 5.37 4.85 -13.59
N LYS A 142 4.83 6.07 -13.51
CA LYS A 142 4.21 6.77 -14.67
C LYS A 142 5.12 6.93 -15.87
N LYS A 143 6.43 7.08 -15.64
CA LYS A 143 7.41 7.19 -16.72
C LYS A 143 7.55 5.89 -17.49
N ASP A 144 7.70 4.78 -16.78
CA ASP A 144 7.79 3.44 -17.36
C ASP A 144 6.48 3.03 -18.08
N ILE A 145 5.31 3.45 -17.54
CA ILE A 145 4.01 3.25 -18.19
C ILE A 145 3.97 3.95 -19.55
N LEU A 146 4.41 5.20 -19.62
CA LEU A 146 4.48 5.97 -20.85
C LEU A 146 5.47 5.35 -21.85
N GLU A 147 6.67 4.97 -21.40
CA GLU A 147 7.72 4.40 -22.25
C GLU A 147 7.34 3.03 -22.82
N LYS A 148 6.68 2.19 -22.01
CA LYS A 148 6.23 0.85 -22.44
C LYS A 148 4.88 0.87 -23.17
N GLY A 149 4.14 1.97 -23.09
CA GLY A 149 2.83 2.11 -23.71
C GLY A 149 1.75 1.16 -23.18
N CYS A 150 1.96 0.54 -22.03
CA CYS A 150 0.99 -0.33 -21.36
C CYS A 150 1.16 -0.29 -19.84
N VAL A 151 0.09 -0.65 -19.10
CA VAL A 151 0.09 -0.68 -17.63
C VAL A 151 -0.46 -2.01 -17.12
N PHE A 152 0.24 -2.63 -16.21
CA PHE A 152 -0.28 -3.74 -15.41
C PHE A 152 -1.09 -3.20 -14.23
N ILE A 153 -2.27 -3.76 -14.03
CA ILE A 153 -3.19 -3.39 -12.97
C ILE A 153 -3.33 -4.56 -12.03
N VAL A 154 -2.89 -4.37 -10.78
CA VAL A 154 -2.88 -5.38 -9.73
C VAL A 154 -3.78 -4.98 -8.57
N GLU A 155 -4.03 -5.89 -7.61
CA GLU A 155 -4.94 -5.62 -6.50
C GLU A 155 -4.25 -4.95 -5.32
N GLY A 156 -3.08 -5.42 -4.91
CA GLY A 156 -2.39 -5.05 -3.68
C GLY A 156 -1.17 -4.15 -3.85
N GLN A 157 -0.83 -3.41 -2.80
CA GLN A 157 0.36 -2.55 -2.80
C GLN A 157 1.66 -3.36 -2.87
N PHE A 158 1.70 -4.51 -2.18
CA PHE A 158 2.89 -5.37 -2.20
C PHE A 158 3.12 -6.02 -3.57
N ASP A 159 2.05 -6.27 -4.35
CA ASP A 159 2.17 -6.74 -5.74
C ASP A 159 2.90 -5.70 -6.60
N VAL A 160 2.54 -4.40 -6.46
CA VAL A 160 3.28 -3.31 -7.12
C VAL A 160 4.73 -3.29 -6.71
N ILE A 161 5.02 -3.33 -5.41
CA ILE A 161 6.38 -3.23 -4.87
C ILE A 161 7.23 -4.41 -5.33
N LYS A 162 6.67 -5.62 -5.30
CA LYS A 162 7.35 -6.83 -5.81
C LYS A 162 7.58 -6.78 -7.30
N ALA A 163 6.58 -6.40 -8.09
CA ALA A 163 6.75 -6.23 -9.53
C ALA A 163 7.87 -5.23 -9.85
N VAL A 164 7.90 -4.07 -9.20
CA VAL A 164 8.94 -3.05 -9.36
C VAL A 164 10.32 -3.59 -8.97
N GLN A 165 10.43 -4.36 -7.88
CA GLN A 165 11.68 -5.00 -7.45
C GLN A 165 12.26 -5.93 -8.52
N HIS A 166 11.40 -6.60 -9.28
CA HIS A 166 11.78 -7.49 -10.38
C HIS A 166 11.82 -6.79 -11.74
N GLY A 167 11.87 -5.45 -11.77
CA GLY A 167 12.05 -4.67 -13.01
C GLY A 167 10.75 -4.33 -13.76
N PHE A 168 9.58 -4.75 -13.26
CA PHE A 168 8.27 -4.42 -13.85
C PHE A 168 7.75 -3.11 -13.27
N LYS A 169 8.21 -2.00 -13.84
CA LYS A 169 7.87 -0.66 -13.35
C LYS A 169 6.64 -0.03 -14.01
N ASN A 170 5.97 -0.72 -14.93
CA ASN A 170 4.72 -0.25 -15.54
C ASN A 170 3.50 -0.88 -14.85
N VAL A 171 3.44 -0.79 -13.54
CA VAL A 171 2.41 -1.44 -12.71
C VAL A 171 1.78 -0.45 -11.73
N VAL A 172 0.48 -0.58 -11.49
CA VAL A 172 -0.29 0.20 -10.50
C VAL A 172 -1.27 -0.71 -9.77
N CYS A 173 -1.68 -0.29 -8.56
CA CYS A 173 -2.66 -1.02 -7.77
C CYS A 173 -3.95 -0.23 -7.62
N LEU A 174 -5.10 -0.93 -7.79
CA LEU A 174 -6.43 -0.38 -7.52
C LEU A 174 -6.67 -0.18 -6.01
N GLY A 175 -6.05 -1.03 -5.19
CA GLY A 175 -6.29 -1.11 -3.75
C GLY A 175 -7.68 -1.63 -3.41
N GLY A 176 -8.30 -2.37 -4.29
CA GLY A 176 -9.59 -3.03 -4.17
C GLY A 176 -9.97 -3.73 -5.47
N SER A 177 -11.07 -4.47 -5.44
CA SER A 177 -11.53 -5.33 -6.54
C SER A 177 -12.34 -4.61 -7.64
N ASP A 178 -12.43 -3.28 -7.64
CA ASP A 178 -13.17 -2.52 -8.66
C ASP A 178 -12.37 -1.30 -9.12
N MET A 179 -12.40 -1.05 -10.43
CA MET A 179 -11.83 0.15 -11.03
C MET A 179 -12.91 1.24 -11.14
N SER A 180 -12.68 2.36 -10.46
CA SER A 180 -13.56 3.52 -10.58
C SER A 180 -13.37 4.25 -11.92
N ALA A 181 -14.35 5.04 -12.32
CA ALA A 181 -14.24 5.90 -13.50
C ALA A 181 -13.10 6.94 -13.36
N ALA A 182 -12.82 7.42 -12.15
CA ALA A 182 -11.74 8.36 -11.91
C ALA A 182 -10.36 7.68 -12.03
N GLN A 183 -10.21 6.44 -11.55
CA GLN A 183 -8.97 5.66 -11.73
C GLN A 183 -8.76 5.32 -13.21
N PHE A 184 -9.79 4.92 -13.92
CA PHE A 184 -9.74 4.68 -15.37
C PHE A 184 -9.29 5.95 -16.12
N ALA A 185 -9.96 7.07 -15.89
CA ALA A 185 -9.60 8.36 -16.50
C ALA A 185 -8.18 8.83 -16.12
N LEU A 186 -7.66 8.44 -14.96
CA LEU A 186 -6.30 8.74 -14.55
C LEU A 186 -5.28 7.90 -15.31
N ILE A 187 -5.53 6.60 -15.50
CA ILE A 187 -4.67 5.68 -16.25
C ILE A 187 -4.60 6.07 -17.73
N THR A 188 -5.76 6.37 -18.33
CA THR A 188 -5.85 6.66 -19.79
C THR A 188 -5.14 7.94 -20.21
N ARG A 189 -4.68 8.77 -19.26
CA ARG A 189 -3.75 9.87 -19.55
C ARG A 189 -2.35 9.41 -19.95
N TYR A 190 -2.00 8.18 -19.61
CA TYR A 190 -0.66 7.60 -19.84
C TYR A 190 -0.68 6.51 -20.91
N THR A 191 -1.71 5.66 -20.93
CA THR A 191 -1.86 4.59 -21.93
C THR A 191 -3.30 4.11 -22.01
N ASN A 192 -3.72 3.65 -23.20
CA ASN A 192 -4.98 2.94 -23.40
C ASN A 192 -4.82 1.41 -23.41
N ASN A 193 -3.62 0.88 -23.17
CA ASN A 193 -3.36 -0.55 -23.11
C ASN A 193 -3.30 -1.01 -21.65
N LEU A 194 -4.36 -1.64 -21.17
CA LEU A 194 -4.56 -2.07 -19.81
C LEU A 194 -4.37 -3.60 -19.71
N CYS A 195 -3.38 -4.04 -18.96
CA CYS A 195 -3.09 -5.43 -18.65
C CYS A 195 -3.63 -5.75 -17.25
N ILE A 196 -4.74 -6.46 -17.15
CA ILE A 196 -5.39 -6.75 -15.89
C ILE A 196 -4.77 -8.02 -15.30
N LEU A 197 -4.05 -7.89 -14.19
CA LEU A 197 -3.37 -8.98 -13.49
C LEU A 197 -3.76 -8.96 -12.01
N LEU A 198 -5.03 -9.24 -11.74
CA LEU A 198 -5.59 -9.33 -10.39
C LEU A 198 -5.35 -10.74 -9.81
N ASP A 199 -5.72 -10.95 -8.55
CA ASP A 199 -5.57 -12.23 -7.87
C ASP A 199 -6.26 -13.39 -8.62
N ASN A 200 -5.66 -14.59 -8.57
CA ASN A 200 -6.22 -15.80 -9.16
C ASN A 200 -7.27 -16.44 -8.24
N ASP A 201 -8.28 -15.66 -7.86
CA ASP A 201 -9.41 -16.16 -7.07
C ASP A 201 -10.76 -15.73 -7.68
N GLU A 202 -11.84 -16.15 -7.05
CA GLU A 202 -13.19 -15.85 -7.55
C GLU A 202 -13.47 -14.33 -7.58
N ALA A 203 -12.96 -13.59 -6.59
CA ALA A 203 -13.12 -12.13 -6.53
C ALA A 203 -12.36 -11.43 -7.66
N GLY A 204 -11.09 -11.81 -7.89
CA GLY A 204 -10.27 -11.30 -8.98
C GLY A 204 -10.87 -11.61 -10.37
N ASN A 205 -11.41 -12.83 -10.56
CA ASN A 205 -12.09 -13.21 -11.81
C ASN A 205 -13.35 -12.37 -12.07
N LYS A 206 -14.18 -12.13 -11.05
CA LYS A 206 -15.33 -11.23 -11.15
C LYS A 206 -14.91 -9.79 -11.46
N ALA A 207 -13.83 -9.33 -10.85
CA ALA A 207 -13.30 -8.00 -11.08
C ALA A 207 -12.77 -7.82 -12.51
N ARG A 208 -11.99 -8.78 -13.06
CA ARG A 208 -11.55 -8.77 -14.46
C ARG A 208 -12.71 -8.63 -15.42
N LYS A 209 -13.73 -9.48 -15.28
CA LYS A 209 -14.94 -9.45 -16.11
C LYS A 209 -15.63 -8.09 -16.04
N LYS A 210 -15.85 -7.56 -14.83
CA LYS A 210 -16.48 -6.26 -14.60
C LYS A 210 -15.70 -5.10 -15.23
N ILE A 211 -14.37 -5.10 -15.12
CA ILE A 211 -13.50 -4.08 -15.70
C ILE A 211 -13.58 -4.15 -17.23
N SER A 212 -13.51 -5.36 -17.82
CA SER A 212 -13.58 -5.58 -19.26
C SER A 212 -14.94 -5.16 -19.83
N GLU A 213 -16.05 -5.52 -19.18
CA GLU A 213 -17.40 -5.12 -19.58
C GLU A 213 -17.60 -3.59 -19.50
N LYS A 214 -17.01 -2.95 -18.48
CA LYS A 214 -17.23 -1.51 -18.25
C LYS A 214 -16.40 -0.60 -19.13
N TYR A 215 -15.17 -1.03 -19.47
CA TYR A 215 -14.20 -0.16 -20.13
C TYR A 215 -13.67 -0.69 -21.46
N GLY A 216 -14.09 -1.89 -21.90
CA GLY A 216 -13.60 -2.52 -23.13
C GLY A 216 -13.86 -1.72 -24.40
N ASP A 217 -14.92 -0.92 -24.44
CA ASP A 217 -15.21 -0.01 -25.57
C ASP A 217 -14.33 1.25 -25.57
N HIS A 218 -13.58 1.50 -24.48
CA HIS A 218 -12.83 2.74 -24.27
C HIS A 218 -11.31 2.54 -24.20
N ALA A 219 -10.85 1.30 -24.03
CA ALA A 219 -9.42 0.94 -23.92
C ALA A 219 -9.18 -0.50 -24.39
N TYR A 220 -7.94 -0.79 -24.75
CA TYR A 220 -7.50 -2.16 -25.05
C TYR A 220 -7.24 -2.88 -23.72
N ILE A 221 -8.11 -3.81 -23.36
CA ILE A 221 -8.02 -4.57 -22.13
C ILE A 221 -7.58 -5.99 -22.44
N THR A 222 -6.48 -6.42 -21.83
CA THR A 222 -5.99 -7.79 -21.88
C THR A 222 -5.99 -8.36 -20.47
N ASN A 223 -6.62 -9.50 -20.26
CA ASN A 223 -6.56 -10.21 -19.00
C ASN A 223 -5.33 -11.10 -18.97
N PHE A 224 -4.66 -11.12 -17.82
CA PHE A 224 -3.52 -11.97 -17.53
C PHE A 224 -3.77 -12.77 -16.27
N TYR A 225 -3.23 -13.99 -16.23
CA TYR A 225 -3.35 -14.92 -15.12
C TYR A 225 -1.98 -15.41 -14.70
N LEU A 226 -1.78 -15.58 -13.40
CA LEU A 226 -0.58 -16.24 -12.89
C LEU A 226 -0.70 -17.75 -13.12
N PRO A 227 0.41 -18.47 -13.35
CA PRO A 227 0.39 -19.92 -13.39
C PRO A 227 0.00 -20.50 -12.04
N GLU A 228 -0.69 -21.64 -12.05
CA GLU A 228 -0.97 -22.38 -10.82
C GLU A 228 0.33 -22.85 -10.13
N PRO A 229 0.44 -22.85 -8.79
CA PRO A 229 -0.65 -22.63 -7.83
C PRO A 229 -0.72 -21.19 -7.28
N TYR A 230 -0.09 -20.20 -7.91
CA TYR A 230 0.09 -18.87 -7.36
C TYR A 230 -1.19 -18.04 -7.38
N LYS A 231 -1.47 -17.42 -6.24
CA LYS A 231 -2.64 -16.56 -6.08
C LYS A 231 -2.40 -15.12 -6.55
N ASP A 232 -1.29 -14.53 -6.12
CA ASP A 232 -0.93 -13.13 -6.37
C ASP A 232 0.53 -12.98 -6.83
N ILE A 233 0.88 -11.79 -7.31
CA ILE A 233 2.24 -11.49 -7.80
C ILE A 233 3.27 -11.59 -6.67
N ASP A 234 2.93 -11.17 -5.47
CA ASP A 234 3.85 -11.24 -4.32
C ASP A 234 4.25 -12.69 -4.03
N GLU A 235 3.29 -13.62 -4.04
CA GLU A 235 3.55 -15.05 -3.88
C GLU A 235 4.36 -15.61 -5.05
N PHE A 236 3.97 -15.30 -6.29
CA PHE A 236 4.63 -15.75 -7.50
C PHE A 236 6.11 -15.36 -7.53
N LEU A 237 6.40 -14.09 -7.40
CA LEU A 237 7.77 -13.58 -7.46
C LEU A 237 8.60 -13.93 -6.21
N SER A 238 7.96 -14.19 -5.07
CA SER A 238 8.65 -14.66 -3.86
C SER A 238 9.04 -16.13 -3.90
N SER A 239 8.52 -16.92 -4.84
CA SER A 239 8.82 -18.36 -4.95
C SER A 239 10.23 -18.65 -5.45
N ASN A 240 11.01 -17.66 -5.90
CA ASN A 240 12.33 -17.76 -6.52
C ASN A 240 12.43 -18.72 -7.73
N LYS A 241 11.29 -19.14 -8.28
CA LYS A 241 11.25 -19.98 -9.48
C LYS A 241 11.26 -19.20 -10.77
N TYR A 242 10.86 -17.93 -10.69
CA TYR A 242 10.70 -17.06 -11.84
C TYR A 242 11.34 -15.70 -11.55
N GLU A 243 12.17 -15.25 -12.47
CA GLU A 243 12.85 -13.95 -12.34
C GLU A 243 12.02 -12.80 -12.94
N ASP A 244 10.98 -13.16 -13.69
CA ASP A 244 10.16 -12.18 -14.43
C ASP A 244 8.70 -12.63 -14.58
N LEU A 245 7.86 -11.76 -15.16
CA LEU A 245 6.45 -12.04 -15.48
C LEU A 245 6.24 -12.68 -16.86
N SER A 246 7.27 -13.23 -17.48
CA SER A 246 7.16 -13.85 -18.82
C SER A 246 6.27 -15.10 -18.84
N PHE A 247 6.06 -15.70 -17.68
CA PHE A 247 5.20 -16.88 -17.50
C PHE A 247 3.73 -16.55 -17.23
N VAL A 248 3.37 -15.27 -17.20
CA VAL A 248 1.97 -14.86 -17.03
C VAL A 248 1.18 -15.22 -18.29
N ILE A 249 0.11 -15.99 -18.07
CA ILE A 249 -0.74 -16.50 -19.16
C ILE A 249 -1.67 -15.37 -19.63
N LYS A 250 -1.62 -15.10 -20.94
CA LYS A 250 -2.54 -14.17 -21.60
C LYS A 250 -3.81 -14.91 -22.01
N ASP A 251 -4.97 -14.33 -21.71
CA ASP A 251 -6.27 -14.80 -22.17
C ASP A 251 -6.59 -14.24 -23.57
#